data_fd458c3207f4135ef1ee351a77e327fc
#
_entry.id   fd458c3207f4135ef1ee351a77e327fc
#
_cell.length_a   1.000
_cell.length_b   1.000
_cell.length_c   1.000
_cell.angle_alpha   90.00
_cell.angle_beta   90.00
_cell.angle_gamma   90.00
#
_symmetry.space_group_name_H-M   'P 1'
#
loop_
_entity.id
_entity.type
_entity.pdbx_description
1 polymer ?
#
loop_
_entity_poly.entity_id
_entity_poly.type
_entity_poly.pdbx_seq_one_letter_code
_entity_poly.pdbx_strand_id
1 'polypeptide(L)'
;MLSRQVKDIKLKKGMRVKELIESMDAIGGFSAQHMITGAKVLRKMFDDKDSYNFFSFPADIIATGLRGMIADSVKYFDAIMTTCGTLDHDLARSCGGRYSLGNFGADDKKLHGMGIYRLGNVFIENSEYGDVVEDNFKRIMDEIHESGEYKKEYSPSELLYEFGKRIKDDSSILRQAYLNKVPVFVPGIVDGAFGTQLSIYAQDHDFRLNLLKDELKLSNIAFDNKTTGALMVGGGISKHHVIWWNQFKGGLDYAVYITTATQYDGSLSGARLEEAVSWGKVKENAKYSTIDGDATIILPILFSYLELV
;
A
#
# COMPACT_ATOMS: atom_id res chain seq x y z
N MET A 1 -22.12 -24.86 -20.32
CA MET A 1 -21.01 -23.91 -20.49
C MET A 1 -21.44 -22.50 -20.91
N LEU A 2 -22.60 -22.29 -21.51
CA LEU A 2 -23.09 -20.96 -21.96
C LEU A 2 -24.19 -20.45 -21.00
N SER A 3 -23.83 -20.21 -19.72
CA SER A 3 -24.85 -19.92 -18.69
C SER A 3 -25.14 -18.42 -18.53
N ARG A 4 -24.27 -17.53 -19.03
CA ARG A 4 -24.41 -16.09 -18.83
C ARG A 4 -24.20 -15.31 -20.14
N GLN A 5 -25.19 -14.49 -20.50
CA GLN A 5 -25.14 -13.67 -21.69
C GLN A 5 -24.60 -12.26 -21.35
N VAL A 6 -23.79 -11.71 -22.26
CA VAL A 6 -23.44 -10.29 -22.25
C VAL A 6 -24.72 -9.47 -22.48
N LYS A 7 -24.88 -8.37 -21.74
CA LYS A 7 -26.02 -7.48 -21.85
C LYS A 7 -25.56 -6.04 -22.02
N ASP A 8 -26.23 -5.30 -22.88
CA ASP A 8 -25.99 -3.87 -23.04
C ASP A 8 -26.37 -3.14 -21.75
N ILE A 9 -25.48 -2.25 -21.30
CA ILE A 9 -25.79 -1.33 -20.22
C ILE A 9 -26.30 0.00 -20.74
N LYS A 10 -27.12 0.69 -19.94
CA LYS A 10 -27.59 2.05 -20.23
C LYS A 10 -27.20 2.96 -19.07
N LEU A 11 -26.41 3.98 -19.38
CA LEU A 11 -26.07 4.99 -18.41
C LEU A 11 -27.27 5.91 -18.15
N LYS A 12 -27.43 6.33 -16.90
CA LYS A 12 -28.49 7.23 -16.46
C LYS A 12 -27.87 8.50 -15.86
N LYS A 13 -28.53 9.64 -16.06
CA LYS A 13 -28.13 10.89 -15.42
C LYS A 13 -28.16 10.69 -13.88
N GLY A 14 -27.06 11.06 -13.21
CA GLY A 14 -26.95 10.91 -11.74
C GLY A 14 -26.69 9.47 -11.28
N MET A 15 -26.29 8.55 -12.17
CA MET A 15 -25.90 7.20 -11.80
C MET A 15 -24.74 7.23 -10.76
N ARG A 16 -24.92 6.54 -9.66
CA ARG A 16 -23.88 6.46 -8.59
C ARG A 16 -22.77 5.48 -8.99
N VAL A 17 -21.57 5.64 -8.42
CA VAL A 17 -20.42 4.74 -8.65
C VAL A 17 -20.79 3.28 -8.39
N LYS A 18 -21.51 2.99 -7.32
CA LYS A 18 -22.00 1.64 -7.01
C LYS A 18 -22.82 1.04 -8.15
N GLU A 19 -23.78 1.79 -8.68
CA GLU A 19 -24.64 1.32 -9.78
C GLU A 19 -23.82 1.12 -11.07
N LEU A 20 -22.82 1.98 -11.33
CA LEU A 20 -21.92 1.82 -12.46
C LEU A 20 -21.11 0.52 -12.35
N ILE A 21 -20.48 0.28 -11.21
CA ILE A 21 -19.69 -0.93 -10.95
C ILE A 21 -20.56 -2.19 -11.03
N GLU A 22 -21.75 -2.17 -10.47
CA GLU A 22 -22.69 -3.29 -10.59
C GLU A 22 -23.11 -3.55 -12.04
N SER A 23 -23.23 -2.49 -12.86
CA SER A 23 -23.52 -2.65 -14.29
C SER A 23 -22.38 -3.28 -15.07
N MET A 24 -21.14 -3.17 -14.62
CA MET A 24 -19.98 -3.82 -15.25
C MET A 24 -20.13 -5.36 -15.26
N ASP A 25 -20.89 -5.92 -14.33
CA ASP A 25 -21.22 -7.33 -14.33
C ASP A 25 -22.01 -7.77 -15.58
N ALA A 26 -22.82 -6.88 -16.13
CA ALA A 26 -23.59 -7.12 -17.36
C ALA A 26 -22.74 -6.92 -18.63
N ILE A 27 -21.79 -5.99 -18.62
CA ILE A 27 -20.82 -5.80 -19.72
C ILE A 27 -20.07 -7.11 -19.99
N GLY A 28 -19.65 -7.80 -18.93
CA GLY A 28 -19.20 -9.21 -18.96
C GLY A 28 -17.93 -9.48 -19.77
N GLY A 29 -17.09 -8.47 -20.10
CA GLY A 29 -15.88 -8.66 -20.89
C GLY A 29 -14.67 -7.93 -20.36
N PHE A 30 -13.49 -8.41 -20.69
CA PHE A 30 -12.20 -7.80 -20.42
C PHE A 30 -12.03 -7.34 -18.96
N SER A 31 -11.38 -6.19 -18.73
CA SER A 31 -11.11 -5.66 -17.38
C SER A 31 -12.37 -5.28 -16.57
N ALA A 32 -13.50 -5.01 -17.24
CA ALA A 32 -14.75 -4.73 -16.52
C ALA A 32 -15.21 -5.92 -15.66
N GLN A 33 -15.06 -7.14 -16.19
CA GLN A 33 -15.38 -8.37 -15.43
C GLN A 33 -14.43 -8.54 -14.24
N HIS A 34 -13.15 -8.26 -14.41
CA HIS A 34 -12.16 -8.33 -13.32
C HIS A 34 -12.45 -7.29 -12.24
N MET A 35 -12.85 -6.08 -12.63
CA MET A 35 -13.19 -5.00 -11.71
C MET A 35 -14.36 -5.38 -10.79
N ILE A 36 -15.48 -5.84 -11.35
CA ILE A 36 -16.65 -6.25 -10.54
C ILE A 36 -16.36 -7.51 -9.71
N THR A 37 -15.57 -8.44 -10.25
CA THR A 37 -15.16 -9.64 -9.51
C THR A 37 -14.31 -9.23 -8.30
N GLY A 38 -13.31 -8.38 -8.50
CA GLY A 38 -12.49 -7.84 -7.43
C GLY A 38 -13.30 -7.09 -6.37
N ALA A 39 -14.23 -6.23 -6.80
CA ALA A 39 -15.13 -5.52 -5.89
C ALA A 39 -15.97 -6.49 -5.02
N LYS A 40 -16.51 -7.55 -5.62
CA LYS A 40 -17.25 -8.61 -4.90
C LYS A 40 -16.37 -9.44 -3.95
N VAL A 41 -15.11 -9.69 -4.34
CA VAL A 41 -14.13 -10.38 -3.47
C VAL A 41 -13.81 -9.53 -2.25
N LEU A 42 -13.49 -8.23 -2.46
CA LEU A 42 -13.22 -7.31 -1.34
C LEU A 42 -14.43 -7.17 -0.41
N ARG A 43 -15.64 -7.06 -0.94
CA ARG A 43 -16.85 -7.02 -0.10
C ARG A 43 -16.92 -8.26 0.81
N LYS A 44 -16.73 -9.46 0.25
CA LYS A 44 -16.72 -10.70 1.02
C LYS A 44 -15.59 -10.77 2.04
N MET A 45 -14.41 -10.25 1.69
CA MET A 45 -13.26 -10.16 2.59
C MET A 45 -13.59 -9.28 3.81
N PHE A 46 -14.20 -8.12 3.60
CA PHE A 46 -14.57 -7.21 4.70
C PHE A 46 -15.81 -7.65 5.48
N ASP A 47 -16.72 -8.42 4.87
CA ASP A 47 -17.88 -8.99 5.55
C ASP A 47 -17.51 -10.22 6.42
N ASP A 48 -16.37 -10.85 6.14
CA ASP A 48 -15.84 -12.00 6.91
C ASP A 48 -15.11 -11.52 8.15
N LYS A 49 -15.77 -11.58 9.30
CA LYS A 49 -15.24 -11.10 10.59
C LYS A 49 -14.05 -11.91 11.12
N ASP A 50 -13.84 -13.11 10.61
CA ASP A 50 -12.72 -13.97 10.98
C ASP A 50 -11.51 -13.77 10.05
N SER A 51 -11.62 -12.89 9.05
CA SER A 51 -10.56 -12.60 8.09
C SER A 51 -9.60 -11.54 8.62
N TYR A 52 -8.32 -11.87 8.66
CA TYR A 52 -7.24 -10.89 8.87
C TYR A 52 -6.82 -10.31 7.50
N ASN A 53 -6.99 -9.01 7.34
CA ASN A 53 -6.93 -8.34 6.04
C ASN A 53 -5.69 -7.47 5.90
N PHE A 54 -4.87 -7.76 4.90
CA PHE A 54 -3.70 -6.97 4.53
C PHE A 54 -4.04 -5.95 3.43
N PHE A 55 -3.45 -4.75 3.54
CA PHE A 55 -3.37 -3.81 2.43
C PHE A 55 -1.92 -3.60 2.03
N SER A 56 -1.58 -3.87 0.78
CA SER A 56 -0.23 -3.77 0.25
C SER A 56 -0.15 -2.81 -0.92
N PHE A 57 0.82 -1.88 -0.88
CA PHE A 57 1.02 -0.88 -1.93
C PHE A 57 2.46 -0.35 -1.96
N PRO A 58 2.94 0.14 -3.14
CA PRO A 58 4.23 0.77 -3.31
C PRO A 58 4.17 2.28 -3.03
N ALA A 59 5.33 2.91 -3.01
CA ALA A 59 5.50 4.32 -2.64
C ALA A 59 4.90 5.32 -3.64
N ASP A 60 4.93 5.02 -4.93
CA ASP A 60 4.60 5.95 -6.01
C ASP A 60 3.18 6.51 -5.91
N ILE A 61 2.22 5.70 -5.49
CA ILE A 61 0.84 6.16 -5.30
C ILE A 61 0.70 7.14 -4.12
N ILE A 62 1.62 7.13 -3.16
CA ILE A 62 1.62 8.04 -2.01
C ILE A 62 2.15 9.42 -2.38
N ALA A 63 2.94 9.53 -3.44
CA ALA A 63 3.30 10.81 -4.03
C ALA A 63 2.12 11.52 -4.72
N THR A 64 1.03 10.80 -4.99
CA THR A 64 -0.19 11.33 -5.61
C THR A 64 -1.23 11.80 -4.59
N GLY A 65 -2.38 12.29 -5.07
CA GLY A 65 -3.55 12.63 -4.23
C GLY A 65 -4.22 11.44 -3.54
N LEU A 66 -3.83 10.19 -3.85
CA LEU A 66 -4.39 9.01 -3.19
C LEU A 66 -3.98 8.86 -1.73
N ARG A 67 -2.91 9.53 -1.29
CA ARG A 67 -2.38 9.40 0.07
C ARG A 67 -3.45 9.57 1.15
N GLY A 68 -4.25 10.63 1.09
CA GLY A 68 -5.32 10.89 2.07
C GLY A 68 -6.38 9.78 2.07
N MET A 69 -6.85 9.37 0.88
CA MET A 69 -7.82 8.28 0.75
C MET A 69 -7.27 6.95 1.30
N ILE A 70 -5.99 6.65 1.06
CA ILE A 70 -5.33 5.46 1.61
C ILE A 70 -5.23 5.57 3.13
N ALA A 71 -4.86 6.73 3.66
CA ALA A 71 -4.83 6.98 5.11
C ALA A 71 -6.21 6.74 5.75
N ASP A 72 -7.27 7.29 5.20
CA ASP A 72 -8.65 7.10 5.69
C ASP A 72 -9.08 5.62 5.67
N SER A 73 -8.54 4.84 4.73
CA SER A 73 -8.87 3.42 4.58
C SER A 73 -8.12 2.50 5.54
N VAL A 74 -7.05 2.96 6.20
CA VAL A 74 -6.21 2.13 7.09
C VAL A 74 -7.06 1.40 8.14
N LYS A 75 -8.08 2.06 8.70
CA LYS A 75 -8.99 1.50 9.72
C LYS A 75 -9.77 0.24 9.30
N TYR A 76 -9.82 -0.07 8.01
CA TYR A 76 -10.51 -1.25 7.47
C TYR A 76 -9.60 -2.46 7.26
N PHE A 77 -8.31 -2.30 7.54
CA PHE A 77 -7.32 -3.35 7.39
C PHE A 77 -6.64 -3.64 8.74
N ASP A 78 -6.15 -4.87 8.88
CA ASP A 78 -5.49 -5.33 10.09
C ASP A 78 -3.97 -5.15 10.03
N ALA A 79 -3.41 -5.03 8.84
CA ALA A 79 -2.00 -4.72 8.61
C ALA A 79 -1.76 -4.01 7.27
N ILE A 80 -0.79 -3.10 7.27
CA ILE A 80 -0.26 -2.46 6.06
C ILE A 80 1.10 -3.08 5.73
N MET A 81 1.31 -3.37 4.44
CA MET A 81 2.59 -3.81 3.90
C MET A 81 3.04 -2.85 2.81
N THR A 82 4.18 -2.19 2.97
CA THR A 82 4.60 -1.18 2.02
C THR A 82 6.13 -1.11 1.84
N THR A 83 6.63 -0.06 1.20
CA THR A 83 8.05 0.15 0.89
C THR A 83 8.59 1.38 1.61
N CYS A 84 9.92 1.50 1.72
CA CYS A 84 10.58 2.63 2.38
C CYS A 84 10.15 3.98 1.77
N GLY A 85 10.07 4.07 0.45
CA GLY A 85 9.63 5.30 -0.21
C GLY A 85 8.22 5.77 0.20
N THR A 86 7.35 4.88 0.68
CA THR A 86 6.08 5.29 1.30
C THR A 86 6.32 6.13 2.56
N LEU A 87 7.27 5.72 3.39
CA LEU A 87 7.66 6.47 4.59
C LEU A 87 8.21 7.84 4.23
N ASP A 88 9.05 7.89 3.18
CA ASP A 88 9.63 9.11 2.67
C ASP A 88 8.53 10.10 2.24
N HIS A 89 7.63 9.68 1.37
CA HIS A 89 6.56 10.53 0.86
C HIS A 89 5.53 10.88 1.94
N ASP A 90 5.19 9.95 2.82
CA ASP A 90 4.24 10.22 3.90
C ASP A 90 4.81 11.22 4.90
N LEU A 91 6.07 11.05 5.32
CA LEU A 91 6.75 11.97 6.24
C LEU A 91 6.95 13.35 5.61
N ALA A 92 7.47 13.42 4.38
CA ALA A 92 7.68 14.69 3.68
C ALA A 92 6.38 15.48 3.57
N ARG A 93 5.31 14.85 3.07
CA ARG A 93 4.01 15.52 2.89
C ARG A 93 3.30 15.86 4.19
N SER A 94 3.49 15.06 5.23
CA SER A 94 2.95 15.33 6.57
C SER A 94 3.61 16.52 7.26
N CYS A 95 4.83 16.83 6.86
CA CYS A 95 5.64 17.88 7.46
C CYS A 95 5.81 19.12 6.55
N GLY A 96 4.89 19.31 5.61
CA GLY A 96 4.80 20.52 4.79
C GLY A 96 5.38 20.41 3.39
N GLY A 97 5.97 19.27 3.01
CA GLY A 97 6.47 19.03 1.65
C GLY A 97 5.35 19.11 0.60
N ARG A 98 5.56 19.89 -0.44
CA ARG A 98 4.58 20.17 -1.49
C ARG A 98 4.99 19.54 -2.81
N TYR A 99 4.09 18.79 -3.38
CA TYR A 99 4.27 18.12 -4.66
C TYR A 99 3.40 18.77 -5.72
N SER A 100 3.94 18.92 -6.93
CA SER A 100 3.30 19.64 -8.02
C SER A 100 2.97 18.72 -9.17
N LEU A 101 1.91 19.07 -9.92
CA LEU A 101 1.59 18.38 -11.16
C LEU A 101 2.63 18.73 -12.23
N GLY A 102 3.20 17.71 -12.83
CA GLY A 102 4.14 17.79 -13.93
C GLY A 102 3.63 17.04 -15.17
N ASN A 103 4.54 16.55 -15.99
CA ASN A 103 4.21 15.76 -17.17
C ASN A 103 5.30 14.71 -17.44
N PHE A 104 4.91 13.61 -18.13
CA PHE A 104 5.83 12.53 -18.50
C PHE A 104 6.89 12.93 -19.53
N GLY A 105 6.63 13.95 -20.35
CA GLY A 105 7.51 14.42 -21.41
C GLY A 105 8.44 15.55 -20.97
N ALA A 106 8.64 15.76 -19.67
CA ALA A 106 9.54 16.79 -19.15
C ALA A 106 11.01 16.47 -19.47
N ASP A 107 11.80 17.52 -19.63
CA ASP A 107 13.27 17.43 -19.79
C ASP A 107 13.94 17.20 -18.44
N ASP A 108 14.32 15.95 -18.15
CA ASP A 108 14.92 15.57 -16.88
C ASP A 108 16.27 16.24 -16.60
N LYS A 109 17.04 16.60 -17.65
CA LYS A 109 18.29 17.36 -17.45
C LYS A 109 18.03 18.78 -16.98
N LYS A 110 16.98 19.40 -17.56
CA LYS A 110 16.54 20.73 -17.13
C LYS A 110 15.98 20.70 -15.71
N LEU A 111 15.14 19.72 -15.40
CA LEU A 111 14.61 19.54 -14.04
C LEU A 111 15.72 19.34 -13.01
N HIS A 112 16.72 18.51 -13.31
CA HIS A 112 17.88 18.32 -12.44
C HIS A 112 18.63 19.62 -12.19
N GLY A 113 18.87 20.42 -13.25
CA GLY A 113 19.53 21.74 -13.12
C GLY A 113 18.71 22.76 -12.31
N MET A 114 17.40 22.54 -12.16
CA MET A 114 16.49 23.37 -11.35
C MET A 114 16.29 22.80 -9.92
N GLY A 115 16.93 21.68 -9.57
CA GLY A 115 16.72 21.03 -8.27
C GLY A 115 15.32 20.41 -8.12
N ILE A 116 14.76 19.88 -9.21
CA ILE A 116 13.43 19.26 -9.23
C ILE A 116 13.55 17.77 -9.53
N TYR A 117 13.03 16.95 -8.67
CA TYR A 117 12.84 15.51 -8.89
C TYR A 117 11.54 15.25 -9.67
N ARG A 118 11.55 14.22 -10.51
CA ARG A 118 10.37 13.77 -11.24
C ARG A 118 10.03 12.31 -10.90
N LEU A 119 8.82 12.11 -10.41
CA LEU A 119 8.22 10.79 -10.24
C LEU A 119 7.03 10.67 -11.19
N GLY A 120 7.25 10.08 -12.38
CA GLY A 120 6.24 10.03 -13.42
C GLY A 120 5.83 11.43 -13.90
N ASN A 121 4.62 11.86 -13.57
CA ASN A 121 4.10 13.21 -13.81
C ASN A 121 3.88 14.01 -12.51
N VAL A 122 4.61 13.68 -11.47
CA VAL A 122 4.68 14.47 -10.22
C VAL A 122 6.06 15.09 -10.13
N PHE A 123 6.12 16.38 -9.82
CA PHE A 123 7.35 17.14 -9.60
C PHE A 123 7.51 17.47 -8.13
N ILE A 124 8.74 17.34 -7.62
CA ILE A 124 9.08 17.54 -6.22
C ILE A 124 10.35 18.36 -6.16
N GLU A 125 10.32 19.53 -5.55
CA GLU A 125 11.55 20.30 -5.29
C GLU A 125 12.44 19.57 -4.27
N ASN A 126 13.75 19.63 -4.41
CA ASN A 126 14.68 18.96 -3.50
C ASN A 126 14.44 19.34 -2.05
N SER A 127 14.19 20.62 -1.81
CA SER A 127 13.88 21.18 -0.49
C SER A 127 12.55 20.69 0.12
N GLU A 128 11.66 20.15 -0.70
CA GLU A 128 10.34 19.68 -0.27
C GLU A 128 10.33 18.15 0.02
N TYR A 129 11.49 17.47 -0.14
CA TYR A 129 11.59 16.02 0.03
C TYR A 129 12.72 15.61 0.96
N GLY A 130 13.98 15.60 0.49
CA GLY A 130 15.12 15.06 1.25
C GLY A 130 15.35 15.80 2.56
N ASP A 131 15.43 17.11 2.50
CA ASP A 131 15.65 17.98 3.66
C ASP A 131 14.50 17.86 4.66
N VAL A 132 13.25 17.82 4.16
CA VAL A 132 12.07 17.65 5.03
C VAL A 132 12.07 16.30 5.74
N VAL A 133 12.45 15.22 5.04
CA VAL A 133 12.56 13.88 5.65
C VAL A 133 13.66 13.88 6.72
N GLU A 134 14.83 14.42 6.43
CA GLU A 134 15.96 14.47 7.36
C GLU A 134 15.60 15.24 8.63
N ASP A 135 15.14 16.48 8.49
CA ASP A 135 14.83 17.35 9.63
C ASP A 135 13.75 16.76 10.52
N ASN A 136 12.72 16.19 9.91
CA ASN A 136 11.61 15.62 10.68
C ASN A 136 11.92 14.23 11.25
N PHE A 137 12.78 13.47 10.61
CA PHE A 137 13.29 12.23 11.21
C PHE A 137 14.06 12.55 12.49
N LYS A 138 15.03 13.50 12.45
CA LYS A 138 15.79 13.95 13.62
C LYS A 138 14.85 14.45 14.72
N ARG A 139 13.97 15.40 14.39
CA ARG A 139 13.00 15.95 15.35
C ARG A 139 12.19 14.86 16.05
N ILE A 140 11.66 13.87 15.31
CA ILE A 140 10.85 12.81 15.89
C ILE A 140 11.70 11.89 16.77
N MET A 141 12.93 11.56 16.37
CA MET A 141 13.84 10.77 17.21
C MET A 141 14.21 11.50 18.49
N ASP A 142 14.44 12.82 18.44
CA ASP A 142 14.67 13.64 19.63
C ASP A 142 13.46 13.64 20.58
N GLU A 143 12.24 13.81 20.05
CA GLU A 143 11.00 13.71 20.81
C GLU A 143 10.81 12.33 21.45
N ILE A 144 11.24 11.23 20.80
CA ILE A 144 11.23 9.88 21.38
C ILE A 144 12.19 9.81 22.57
N HIS A 145 13.40 10.38 22.45
CA HIS A 145 14.36 10.44 23.53
C HIS A 145 13.84 11.25 24.75
N GLU A 146 13.35 12.43 24.50
CA GLU A 146 12.85 13.35 25.54
C GLU A 146 11.63 12.79 26.29
N SER A 147 10.79 12.00 25.60
CA SER A 147 9.62 11.38 26.23
C SER A 147 9.96 10.22 27.19
N GLY A 148 11.21 9.76 27.22
CA GLY A 148 11.63 8.59 27.99
C GLY A 148 11.17 7.24 27.39
N GLU A 149 10.57 7.26 26.20
CA GLU A 149 10.08 6.05 25.51
C GLU A 149 11.14 5.40 24.62
N TYR A 150 12.33 6.00 24.52
CA TYR A 150 13.41 5.50 23.68
C TYR A 150 13.85 4.09 24.08
N LYS A 151 13.97 3.25 23.08
CA LYS A 151 14.53 1.90 23.19
C LYS A 151 15.78 1.80 22.35
N LYS A 152 16.77 1.04 22.81
CA LYS A 152 17.99 0.76 22.03
C LYS A 152 17.73 -0.13 20.81
N GLU A 153 16.65 -0.90 20.82
CA GLU A 153 16.27 -1.81 19.75
C GLU A 153 14.77 -1.71 19.44
N TYR A 154 14.47 -1.49 18.17
CA TYR A 154 13.11 -1.49 17.62
C TYR A 154 12.97 -2.52 16.50
N SER A 155 11.78 -3.10 16.33
CA SER A 155 11.40 -3.58 15.02
C SER A 155 10.99 -2.39 14.11
N PRO A 156 10.98 -2.55 12.77
CA PRO A 156 10.44 -1.51 11.90
C PRO A 156 9.04 -1.06 12.31
N SER A 157 8.11 -1.99 12.52
CA SER A 157 6.74 -1.66 12.89
C SER A 157 6.61 -0.96 14.24
N GLU A 158 7.47 -1.27 15.22
CA GLU A 158 7.52 -0.56 16.51
C GLU A 158 8.00 0.87 16.35
N LEU A 159 9.05 1.09 15.55
CA LEU A 159 9.56 2.43 15.28
C LEU A 159 8.52 3.28 14.52
N LEU A 160 7.89 2.72 13.50
CA LEU A 160 6.87 3.41 12.72
C LEU A 160 5.63 3.77 13.54
N TYR A 161 5.29 2.96 14.55
CA TYR A 161 4.26 3.30 15.53
C TYR A 161 4.62 4.57 16.30
N GLU A 162 5.88 4.71 16.74
CA GLU A 162 6.38 5.91 17.43
C GLU A 162 6.38 7.14 16.51
N PHE A 163 6.70 6.98 15.23
CA PHE A 163 6.57 8.04 14.24
C PHE A 163 5.11 8.46 14.04
N GLY A 164 4.21 7.52 13.85
CA GLY A 164 2.77 7.78 13.70
C GLY A 164 2.15 8.50 14.90
N LYS A 165 2.62 8.20 16.11
CA LYS A 165 2.23 8.89 17.36
C LYS A 165 2.55 10.39 17.31
N ARG A 166 3.65 10.78 16.66
CA ARG A 166 4.18 12.16 16.65
C ARG A 166 3.81 12.97 15.41
N ILE A 167 3.40 12.32 14.35
CA ILE A 167 2.83 12.99 13.17
C ILE A 167 1.43 13.51 13.52
N LYS A 168 1.12 14.75 13.10
CA LYS A 168 -0.15 15.43 13.40
C LYS A 168 -1.09 15.55 12.21
N ASP A 169 -0.60 15.26 11.00
CA ASP A 169 -1.40 15.32 9.78
C ASP A 169 -2.32 14.08 9.68
N ASP A 170 -3.61 14.31 9.72
CA ASP A 170 -4.61 13.22 9.63
C ASP A 170 -4.64 12.52 8.27
N SER A 171 -4.06 13.13 7.23
CA SER A 171 -3.85 12.49 5.93
C SER A 171 -2.61 11.58 5.89
N SER A 172 -1.87 11.44 7.00
CA SER A 172 -0.72 10.54 7.10
C SER A 172 -1.16 9.10 7.32
N ILE A 173 -0.55 8.19 6.55
CA ILE A 173 -0.73 6.75 6.69
C ILE A 173 -0.20 6.28 8.05
N LEU A 174 0.99 6.75 8.46
CA LEU A 174 1.56 6.39 9.75
C LEU A 174 0.71 6.91 10.92
N ARG A 175 0.16 8.13 10.79
CA ARG A 175 -0.74 8.69 11.80
C ARG A 175 -2.01 7.86 11.93
N GLN A 176 -2.66 7.51 10.82
CA GLN A 176 -3.86 6.69 10.84
C GLN A 176 -3.58 5.26 11.33
N ALA A 177 -2.43 4.71 10.98
CA ALA A 177 -1.99 3.41 11.48
C ALA A 177 -1.83 3.42 13.01
N TYR A 178 -1.21 4.47 13.57
CA TYR A 178 -1.10 4.66 15.01
C TYR A 178 -2.49 4.76 15.68
N LEU A 179 -3.36 5.63 15.18
CA LEU A 179 -4.68 5.87 15.77
C LEU A 179 -5.56 4.61 15.77
N ASN A 180 -5.46 3.79 14.74
CA ASN A 180 -6.23 2.57 14.58
C ASN A 180 -5.49 1.31 15.06
N LYS A 181 -4.27 1.44 15.58
CA LYS A 181 -3.42 0.34 16.06
C LYS A 181 -3.12 -0.71 14.98
N VAL A 182 -3.03 -0.28 13.74
CA VAL A 182 -2.71 -1.12 12.59
C VAL A 182 -1.20 -1.14 12.37
N PRO A 183 -0.52 -2.30 12.43
CA PRO A 183 0.91 -2.37 12.20
C PRO A 183 1.25 -2.07 10.75
N VAL A 184 2.36 -1.33 10.55
CA VAL A 184 2.92 -1.05 9.23
C VAL A 184 4.23 -1.82 9.08
N PHE A 185 4.25 -2.73 8.14
CA PHE A 185 5.42 -3.56 7.82
C PHE A 185 6.13 -3.02 6.58
N VAL A 186 7.44 -2.86 6.68
CA VAL A 186 8.30 -2.36 5.59
C VAL A 186 9.54 -3.25 5.50
N PRO A 187 9.46 -4.39 4.79
CA PRO A 187 10.56 -5.37 4.75
C PRO A 187 11.86 -4.81 4.19
N GLY A 188 11.78 -3.86 3.26
CA GLY A 188 12.92 -3.15 2.67
C GLY A 188 13.08 -1.73 3.24
N ILE A 189 12.97 -1.54 4.55
CA ILE A 189 12.95 -0.22 5.19
C ILE A 189 14.23 0.61 4.97
N VAL A 190 15.31 -0.02 4.59
CA VAL A 190 16.60 0.68 4.34
C VAL A 190 16.74 1.24 2.93
N ASP A 191 15.78 0.96 2.02
CA ASP A 191 15.83 1.35 0.62
C ASP A 191 15.05 2.67 0.37
N GLY A 192 15.56 3.78 0.91
CA GLY A 192 14.97 5.11 0.74
C GLY A 192 15.61 6.18 1.64
N ALA A 193 15.07 7.39 1.62
CA ALA A 193 15.57 8.51 2.40
C ALA A 193 15.42 8.26 3.92
N PHE A 194 14.27 7.74 4.34
CA PHE A 194 14.04 7.33 5.74
C PHE A 194 15.07 6.29 6.20
N GLY A 195 15.36 5.29 5.37
CA GLY A 195 16.36 4.27 5.66
C GLY A 195 17.77 4.83 5.73
N THR A 196 18.10 5.83 4.91
CA THR A 196 19.36 6.55 4.99
C THR A 196 19.51 7.27 6.33
N GLN A 197 18.46 7.96 6.80
CA GLN A 197 18.46 8.61 8.11
C GLN A 197 18.61 7.61 9.26
N LEU A 198 17.98 6.42 9.18
CA LEU A 198 18.21 5.34 10.15
C LEU A 198 19.69 4.92 10.21
N SER A 199 20.33 4.79 9.04
CA SER A 199 21.73 4.38 8.95
C SER A 199 22.67 5.44 9.51
N ILE A 200 22.39 6.72 9.28
CA ILE A 200 23.17 7.84 9.84
C ILE A 200 22.98 7.90 11.36
N TYR A 201 21.73 7.82 11.82
CA TYR A 201 21.39 7.88 13.25
C TYR A 201 22.08 6.77 14.06
N ALA A 202 22.14 5.57 13.50
CA ALA A 202 22.77 4.41 14.14
C ALA A 202 24.31 4.53 14.29
N GLN A 203 24.97 5.47 13.60
CA GLN A 203 26.42 5.70 13.74
C GLN A 203 26.75 6.42 15.05
N ASP A 204 25.88 7.32 15.49
CA ASP A 204 26.13 8.21 16.60
C ASP A 204 25.34 7.84 17.88
N HIS A 205 24.41 6.87 17.76
CA HIS A 205 23.51 6.47 18.85
C HIS A 205 23.52 4.96 19.08
N ASP A 206 23.32 4.54 20.34
CA ASP A 206 23.10 3.13 20.67
C ASP A 206 21.70 2.70 20.20
N PHE A 207 21.58 2.53 18.89
CA PHE A 207 20.35 2.23 18.17
C PHE A 207 20.51 1.00 17.28
N ARG A 208 19.52 0.11 17.33
CA ARG A 208 19.47 -1.10 16.50
C ARG A 208 18.09 -1.27 15.90
N LEU A 209 18.05 -1.58 14.61
CA LEU A 209 16.83 -1.98 13.92
C LEU A 209 16.84 -3.50 13.73
N ASN A 210 15.90 -4.20 14.39
CA ASN A 210 15.79 -5.65 14.33
C ASN A 210 14.64 -6.05 13.40
N LEU A 211 14.97 -6.34 12.12
CA LEU A 211 14.01 -6.76 11.11
C LEU A 211 13.33 -8.08 11.47
N LEU A 212 14.05 -8.99 12.12
CA LEU A 212 13.55 -10.33 12.45
C LEU A 212 12.37 -10.31 13.44
N LYS A 213 12.23 -9.24 14.23
CA LYS A 213 11.05 -9.09 15.09
C LYS A 213 9.76 -8.92 14.29
N ASP A 214 9.80 -8.22 13.15
CA ASP A 214 8.63 -8.08 12.29
C ASP A 214 8.34 -9.36 11.51
N GLU A 215 9.38 -10.10 11.08
CA GLU A 215 9.21 -11.42 10.48
C GLU A 215 8.51 -12.40 11.44
N LEU A 216 8.88 -12.38 12.74
CA LEU A 216 8.21 -13.18 13.76
C LEU A 216 6.75 -12.76 13.95
N LYS A 217 6.45 -11.45 13.95
CA LYS A 217 5.07 -10.97 14.01
C LYS A 217 4.25 -11.45 12.81
N LEU A 218 4.81 -11.36 11.61
CA LEU A 218 4.14 -11.81 10.37
C LEU A 218 3.92 -13.33 10.38
N SER A 219 4.89 -14.10 10.88
CA SER A 219 4.75 -15.54 11.10
C SER A 219 3.56 -15.84 12.02
N ASN A 220 3.49 -15.18 13.18
CA ASN A 220 2.40 -15.37 14.13
C ASN A 220 1.05 -15.00 13.50
N ILE A 221 0.96 -13.85 12.80
CA ILE A 221 -0.25 -13.43 12.09
C ILE A 221 -0.69 -14.52 11.10
N ALA A 222 0.24 -15.07 10.31
CA ALA A 222 -0.07 -16.09 9.33
C ALA A 222 -0.61 -17.38 9.98
N PHE A 223 -0.03 -17.83 11.08
CA PHE A 223 -0.42 -19.09 11.73
C PHE A 223 -1.61 -18.96 12.69
N ASP A 224 -1.78 -17.81 13.33
CA ASP A 224 -2.87 -17.58 14.28
C ASP A 224 -4.23 -17.32 13.60
N ASN A 225 -4.21 -16.83 12.37
CA ASN A 225 -5.43 -16.49 11.64
C ASN A 225 -5.83 -17.58 10.63
N LYS A 226 -7.02 -18.18 10.80
CA LYS A 226 -7.54 -19.22 9.91
C LYS A 226 -7.88 -18.70 8.53
N THR A 227 -8.44 -17.49 8.45
CA THR A 227 -8.81 -16.82 7.22
C THR A 227 -7.97 -15.56 7.04
N THR A 228 -7.42 -15.34 5.86
CA THR A 228 -6.70 -14.13 5.54
C THR A 228 -7.05 -13.61 4.16
N GLY A 229 -7.08 -12.28 4.04
CA GLY A 229 -7.33 -11.59 2.80
C GLY A 229 -6.28 -10.54 2.49
N ALA A 230 -6.18 -10.14 1.23
CA ALA A 230 -5.29 -9.06 0.82
C ALA A 230 -5.85 -8.26 -0.35
N LEU A 231 -5.78 -6.92 -0.21
CA LEU A 231 -5.79 -5.98 -1.32
C LEU A 231 -4.34 -5.61 -1.62
N MET A 232 -3.89 -5.88 -2.83
CA MET A 232 -2.52 -5.60 -3.26
C MET A 232 -2.53 -4.67 -4.45
N VAL A 233 -1.72 -3.61 -4.39
CA VAL A 233 -1.53 -2.63 -5.46
C VAL A 233 -0.09 -2.67 -5.91
N GLY A 234 0.14 -2.78 -7.22
CA GLY A 234 1.49 -2.91 -7.75
C GLY A 234 2.17 -4.18 -7.28
N GLY A 235 3.44 -4.32 -7.62
CA GLY A 235 4.22 -5.52 -7.29
C GLY A 235 5.36 -5.25 -6.32
N GLY A 236 6.47 -5.96 -6.55
CA GLY A 236 7.67 -5.82 -5.74
C GLY A 236 7.54 -6.45 -4.35
N ILE A 237 8.36 -5.95 -3.42
CA ILE A 237 8.51 -6.54 -2.09
C ILE A 237 7.23 -6.46 -1.26
N SER A 238 6.43 -5.41 -1.39
CA SER A 238 5.20 -5.24 -0.61
C SER A 238 4.17 -6.35 -0.92
N LYS A 239 3.90 -6.61 -2.20
CA LYS A 239 3.06 -7.73 -2.62
C LYS A 239 3.67 -9.08 -2.22
N HIS A 240 4.96 -9.26 -2.56
CA HIS A 240 5.63 -10.54 -2.33
C HIS A 240 5.59 -10.94 -0.86
N HIS A 241 5.85 -10.02 0.04
CA HIS A 241 5.97 -10.33 1.47
C HIS A 241 4.63 -10.74 2.08
N VAL A 242 3.50 -10.16 1.64
CA VAL A 242 2.16 -10.60 2.04
C VAL A 242 1.90 -12.05 1.60
N ILE A 243 2.08 -12.34 0.32
CA ILE A 243 1.80 -13.70 -0.19
C ILE A 243 2.81 -14.72 0.29
N TRP A 244 4.05 -14.31 0.59
CA TRP A 244 5.11 -15.16 1.12
C TRP A 244 4.75 -15.74 2.48
N TRP A 245 4.37 -14.91 3.45
CA TRP A 245 4.01 -15.39 4.78
C TRP A 245 2.72 -16.23 4.76
N ASN A 246 1.76 -15.87 3.94
CA ASN A 246 0.53 -16.64 3.81
C ASN A 246 0.73 -18.02 3.17
N GLN A 247 1.81 -18.22 2.39
CA GLN A 247 2.16 -19.52 1.81
C GLN A 247 2.26 -20.62 2.89
N PHE A 248 2.85 -20.31 4.03
CA PHE A 248 3.13 -21.31 5.08
C PHE A 248 1.88 -21.87 5.75
N LYS A 249 0.75 -21.19 5.64
CA LYS A 249 -0.55 -21.68 6.11
C LYS A 249 -1.44 -22.23 4.99
N GLY A 250 -0.92 -22.34 3.77
CA GLY A 250 -1.63 -22.83 2.58
C GLY A 250 -2.25 -21.74 1.71
N GLY A 251 -1.95 -20.47 1.95
CA GLY A 251 -2.28 -19.33 1.08
C GLY A 251 -3.43 -18.44 1.59
N LEU A 252 -3.63 -17.33 0.87
CA LEU A 252 -4.71 -16.39 1.09
C LEU A 252 -6.06 -17.00 0.71
N ASP A 253 -7.12 -16.66 1.46
CA ASP A 253 -8.52 -17.01 1.18
C ASP A 253 -9.20 -15.99 0.26
N TYR A 254 -8.81 -14.72 0.39
CA TYR A 254 -9.27 -13.60 -0.44
C TYR A 254 -8.07 -12.85 -0.99
N ALA A 255 -8.06 -12.57 -2.29
CA ALA A 255 -6.98 -11.81 -2.89
C ALA A 255 -7.48 -10.92 -4.03
N VAL A 256 -7.22 -9.61 -3.95
CA VAL A 256 -7.42 -8.69 -5.06
C VAL A 256 -6.11 -8.01 -5.38
N TYR A 257 -5.74 -8.04 -6.64
CA TYR A 257 -4.49 -7.48 -7.12
C TYR A 257 -4.74 -6.48 -8.25
N ILE A 258 -4.19 -5.27 -8.11
CA ILE A 258 -4.30 -4.19 -9.10
C ILE A 258 -2.91 -3.94 -9.67
N THR A 259 -2.77 -4.00 -10.99
CA THR A 259 -1.48 -3.78 -11.67
C THR A 259 -1.64 -3.28 -13.09
N THR A 260 -0.68 -2.48 -13.56
CA THR A 260 -0.51 -2.11 -14.96
C THR A 260 0.53 -2.97 -15.68
N ALA A 261 1.27 -3.81 -14.95
CA ALA A 261 2.34 -4.64 -15.51
C ALA A 261 1.78 -5.82 -16.31
N THR A 262 2.47 -6.18 -17.39
CA THR A 262 2.11 -7.33 -18.20
C THR A 262 2.69 -8.61 -17.60
N GLN A 263 2.02 -9.74 -17.82
CA GLN A 263 2.52 -11.04 -17.35
C GLN A 263 3.81 -11.51 -18.05
N TYR A 264 4.17 -10.87 -19.15
CA TYR A 264 5.31 -11.26 -20.00
C TYR A 264 6.62 -10.56 -19.64
N ASP A 265 6.61 -9.60 -18.71
CA ASP A 265 7.81 -8.89 -18.30
C ASP A 265 8.68 -9.69 -17.30
N GLY A 266 8.17 -10.81 -16.79
CA GLY A 266 8.86 -11.69 -15.83
C GLY A 266 9.01 -11.08 -14.44
N SER A 267 8.47 -9.88 -14.20
CA SER A 267 8.49 -9.25 -12.89
C SER A 267 7.40 -9.80 -11.97
N LEU A 268 7.61 -9.65 -10.67
CA LEU A 268 6.56 -9.97 -9.69
C LEU A 268 5.32 -9.07 -9.85
N SER A 269 5.49 -7.87 -10.41
CA SER A 269 4.39 -6.96 -10.73
C SER A 269 3.50 -7.51 -11.85
N GLY A 270 4.06 -8.22 -12.82
CA GLY A 270 3.31 -8.88 -13.90
C GLY A 270 2.72 -10.23 -13.50
N ALA A 271 3.27 -10.90 -12.48
CA ALA A 271 2.79 -12.20 -12.04
C ALA A 271 1.34 -12.14 -11.54
N ARG A 272 0.48 -12.92 -12.16
CA ARG A 272 -0.96 -13.00 -11.85
C ARG A 272 -1.20 -13.81 -10.58
N LEU A 273 -2.39 -13.67 -9.97
CA LEU A 273 -2.76 -14.44 -8.77
C LEU A 273 -2.89 -15.93 -9.05
N GLU A 274 -3.23 -16.32 -10.27
CA GLU A 274 -3.23 -17.71 -10.74
C GLU A 274 -1.85 -18.37 -10.58
N GLU A 275 -0.80 -17.65 -10.89
CA GLU A 275 0.58 -18.13 -10.68
C GLU A 275 0.86 -18.36 -9.19
N ALA A 276 0.36 -17.46 -8.33
CA ALA A 276 0.52 -17.58 -6.88
C ALA A 276 -0.17 -18.83 -6.29
N VAL A 277 -1.22 -19.34 -6.95
CA VAL A 277 -1.87 -20.61 -6.56
C VAL A 277 -0.90 -21.78 -6.69
N SER A 278 -0.13 -21.84 -7.78
CA SER A 278 0.84 -22.92 -8.01
C SER A 278 1.96 -22.98 -6.96
N TRP A 279 2.22 -21.85 -6.29
CA TRP A 279 3.17 -21.73 -5.18
C TRP A 279 2.54 -21.93 -3.80
N GLY A 280 1.24 -22.20 -3.71
CA GLY A 280 0.51 -22.28 -2.43
C GLY A 280 0.39 -20.93 -1.70
N LYS A 281 0.59 -19.80 -2.40
CA LYS A 281 0.49 -18.44 -1.84
C LYS A 281 -0.94 -17.89 -1.84
N VAL A 282 -1.79 -18.46 -2.70
CA VAL A 282 -3.24 -18.26 -2.78
C VAL A 282 -3.87 -19.64 -2.80
N LYS A 283 -4.91 -19.89 -1.99
CA LYS A 283 -5.55 -21.20 -1.92
C LYS A 283 -6.23 -21.55 -3.25
N GLU A 284 -6.29 -22.82 -3.59
CA GLU A 284 -6.99 -23.31 -4.81
C GLU A 284 -8.46 -22.90 -4.86
N ASN A 285 -9.12 -22.86 -3.71
CA ASN A 285 -10.53 -22.45 -3.57
C ASN A 285 -10.70 -20.98 -3.14
N ALA A 286 -9.63 -20.19 -3.13
CA ALA A 286 -9.68 -18.79 -2.79
C ALA A 286 -10.61 -18.00 -3.72
N LYS A 287 -11.15 -16.91 -3.21
CA LYS A 287 -11.83 -15.92 -4.04
C LYS A 287 -10.83 -14.83 -4.39
N TYR A 288 -10.49 -14.71 -5.68
CA TYR A 288 -9.50 -13.73 -6.10
C TYR A 288 -9.82 -13.09 -7.45
N SER A 289 -9.18 -11.96 -7.71
CA SER A 289 -9.22 -11.25 -8.99
C SER A 289 -7.96 -10.44 -9.20
N THR A 290 -7.39 -10.49 -10.41
CA THR A 290 -6.39 -9.53 -10.86
C THR A 290 -7.08 -8.48 -11.73
N ILE A 291 -6.93 -7.20 -11.39
CA ILE A 291 -7.50 -6.05 -12.10
C ILE A 291 -6.37 -5.36 -12.85
N ASP A 292 -6.45 -5.39 -14.18
CA ASP A 292 -5.51 -4.68 -15.05
C ASP A 292 -5.90 -3.22 -15.15
N GLY A 293 -5.06 -2.33 -14.62
CA GLY A 293 -5.27 -0.89 -14.72
C GLY A 293 -4.52 -0.07 -13.68
N ASP A 294 -4.58 1.24 -13.86
CA ASP A 294 -3.92 2.22 -13.01
C ASP A 294 -4.65 2.35 -11.65
N ALA A 295 -3.90 2.19 -10.58
CA ALA A 295 -4.41 2.29 -9.21
C ALA A 295 -5.01 3.68 -8.90
N THR A 296 -4.51 4.75 -9.51
CA THR A 296 -5.03 6.10 -9.32
C THR A 296 -6.47 6.28 -9.81
N ILE A 297 -6.91 5.40 -10.71
CA ILE A 297 -8.28 5.34 -11.22
C ILE A 297 -9.09 4.27 -10.46
N ILE A 298 -8.49 3.09 -10.30
CA ILE A 298 -9.21 1.91 -9.78
C ILE A 298 -9.51 2.01 -8.28
N LEU A 299 -8.54 2.46 -7.47
CA LEU A 299 -8.74 2.52 -6.00
C LEU A 299 -9.89 3.45 -5.58
N PRO A 300 -10.00 4.70 -6.07
CA PRO A 300 -11.13 5.56 -5.73
C PRO A 300 -12.48 4.94 -6.09
N ILE A 301 -12.56 4.26 -7.22
CA ILE A 301 -13.77 3.59 -7.69
C ILE A 301 -14.13 2.42 -6.77
N LEU A 302 -13.15 1.56 -6.43
CA LEU A 302 -13.34 0.42 -5.53
C LEU A 302 -13.74 0.86 -4.12
N PHE A 303 -13.04 1.85 -3.55
CA PHE A 303 -13.31 2.33 -2.20
C PHE A 303 -14.65 3.03 -2.11
N SER A 304 -15.04 3.79 -3.13
CA SER A 304 -16.39 4.36 -3.23
C SER A 304 -17.47 3.26 -3.33
N TYR A 305 -17.24 2.20 -4.10
CA TYR A 305 -18.15 1.06 -4.18
C TYR A 305 -18.31 0.32 -2.84
N LEU A 306 -17.20 0.18 -2.13
CA LEU A 306 -17.15 -0.53 -0.83
C LEU A 306 -17.59 0.35 0.34
N GLU A 307 -17.77 1.65 0.10
CA GLU A 307 -18.11 2.65 1.13
C GLU A 307 -17.03 2.75 2.23
N LEU A 308 -15.75 2.57 1.83
CA LEU A 308 -14.57 2.71 2.69
C LEU A 308 -14.13 4.19 2.77
N VAL A 309 -14.95 5.04 3.31
CA VAL A 309 -14.74 6.50 3.41
C VAL A 309 -15.09 7.01 4.80
#